data_583c4efd261c011b20ee6dbeed5dbde0
#
_entry.id   583c4efd261c011b20ee6dbeed5dbde0
#
_cell.length_a   1.000
_cell.length_b   1.000
_cell.length_c   1.000
_cell.angle_alpha   90.00
_cell.angle_beta   90.00
_cell.angle_gamma   90.00
#
_symmetry.space_group_name_H-M   'P 1'
#
loop_
_entity.id
_entity.type
_entity.pdbx_description
1 polymer ?
#
loop_
_entity_poly.entity_id
_entity_poly.type
_entity_poly.pdbx_seq_one_letter_code
_entity_poly.pdbx_strand_id
1 'polypeptide(L)'
;MACENMFHRDPHNGHIIDSVCADPEEFNEYIDMVNSEYLVACLDLGHCGVTNRDAAYCIRKMGGERIKALHVHDNDFVNDCHTMPMMGEMDWDSITKALADINYSGNFTLESDGFFRGMGKDENILLQALKLKEAVSRKLMRDIMNNKSR
;
A
#
# COMPACT_ATOMS: atom_id res chain seq x y z
N MET A 1 -16.24 -8.00 -1.24
CA MET A 1 -15.04 -8.62 -0.64
C MET A 1 -13.82 -8.02 -1.32
N ALA A 2 -12.79 -7.64 -0.58
CA ALA A 2 -11.52 -7.22 -1.15
C ALA A 2 -10.48 -8.33 -0.90
N CYS A 3 -9.79 -8.76 -1.94
CA CYS A 3 -8.61 -9.62 -1.84
C CYS A 3 -7.37 -8.74 -1.77
N GLU A 4 -6.35 -9.22 -1.09
CA GLU A 4 -5.10 -8.50 -0.87
C GLU A 4 -3.92 -9.26 -1.45
N ASN A 5 -2.95 -8.53 -1.99
CA ASN A 5 -1.66 -9.08 -2.39
C ASN A 5 -0.84 -9.43 -1.13
N MET A 6 -0.37 -10.67 -1.06
CA MET A 6 0.29 -11.21 0.12
C MET A 6 1.68 -11.74 -0.22
N PHE A 7 2.46 -11.97 0.82
CA PHE A 7 3.74 -12.68 0.75
C PHE A 7 3.79 -13.78 1.80
N HIS A 8 4.76 -14.68 1.66
CA HIS A 8 5.12 -15.64 2.69
C HIS A 8 6.59 -15.48 3.09
N ARG A 9 6.94 -16.06 4.24
CA ARG A 9 8.33 -16.26 4.60
C ARG A 9 8.67 -17.74 4.41
N ASP A 10 9.73 -18.00 3.65
CA ASP A 10 10.29 -19.34 3.51
C ASP A 10 10.66 -19.87 4.91
N PRO A 11 10.08 -21.01 5.36
CA PRO A 11 10.33 -21.53 6.69
C PRO A 11 11.77 -22.02 6.90
N HIS A 12 12.55 -22.23 5.84
CA HIS A 12 13.91 -22.74 5.93
C HIS A 12 14.96 -21.61 6.10
N ASN A 13 14.72 -20.45 5.51
CA ASN A 13 15.70 -19.36 5.48
C ASN A 13 15.14 -17.98 5.87
N GLY A 14 13.81 -17.88 6.06
CA GLY A 14 13.13 -16.65 6.44
C GLY A 14 13.00 -15.62 5.31
N HIS A 15 13.45 -15.93 4.10
CA HIS A 15 13.33 -15.01 2.97
C HIS A 15 11.86 -14.78 2.59
N ILE A 16 11.56 -13.59 2.13
CA ILE A 16 10.24 -13.29 1.57
C ILE A 16 10.14 -13.98 0.22
N ILE A 17 9.01 -14.66 0.02
CA ILE A 17 8.62 -15.30 -1.23
C ILE A 17 7.21 -14.86 -1.60
N ASP A 18 6.91 -14.89 -2.89
CA ASP A 18 5.58 -14.56 -3.39
C ASP A 18 4.52 -15.48 -2.80
N SER A 19 3.40 -14.90 -2.45
CA SER A 19 2.15 -15.61 -2.19
C SER A 19 1.16 -15.35 -3.32
N VAL A 20 -0.02 -15.91 -3.21
CA VAL A 20 -1.14 -15.64 -4.14
C VAL A 20 -1.38 -14.13 -4.24
N CYS A 21 -1.59 -13.64 -5.45
CA CYS A 21 -1.82 -12.22 -5.75
C CYS A 21 -0.62 -11.28 -5.47
N ALA A 22 0.59 -11.81 -5.20
CA ALA A 22 1.77 -10.97 -5.10
C ALA A 22 2.13 -10.32 -6.43
N ASP A 23 1.95 -11.05 -7.53
CA ASP A 23 2.14 -10.53 -8.88
C ASP A 23 0.88 -9.81 -9.37
N PRO A 24 1.00 -8.55 -9.89
CA PRO A 24 -0.17 -7.76 -10.28
C PRO A 24 -0.87 -8.31 -11.54
N GLU A 25 -0.19 -9.08 -12.39
CA GLU A 25 -0.78 -9.72 -13.56
C GLU A 25 -1.62 -10.92 -13.13
N GLU A 26 -1.07 -11.78 -12.29
CA GLU A 26 -1.79 -12.89 -11.67
C GLU A 26 -3.01 -12.39 -10.89
N PHE A 27 -2.85 -11.32 -10.12
CA PHE A 27 -3.95 -10.73 -9.36
C PHE A 27 -5.10 -10.26 -10.27
N ASN A 28 -4.75 -9.59 -11.36
CA ASN A 28 -5.73 -9.18 -12.37
C ASN A 28 -6.48 -10.38 -12.95
N GLU A 29 -5.75 -11.45 -13.30
CA GLU A 29 -6.36 -12.68 -13.85
C GLU A 29 -7.39 -13.27 -12.88
N TYR A 30 -7.09 -13.33 -11.59
CA TYR A 30 -8.04 -13.85 -10.59
C TYR A 30 -9.29 -12.97 -10.45
N ILE A 31 -9.12 -11.65 -10.38
CA ILE A 31 -10.26 -10.73 -10.30
C ILE A 31 -11.13 -10.86 -11.56
N ASP A 32 -10.51 -10.86 -12.74
CA ASP A 32 -11.21 -10.92 -14.03
C ASP A 32 -11.88 -12.28 -14.23
N MET A 33 -11.27 -13.38 -13.80
CA MET A 33 -11.82 -14.73 -13.90
C MET A 33 -13.11 -14.89 -13.07
N VAL A 34 -13.13 -14.32 -11.86
CA VAL A 34 -14.33 -14.34 -11.01
C VAL A 34 -15.42 -13.43 -11.59
N ASN A 35 -15.04 -12.34 -12.25
CA ASN A 35 -15.92 -11.40 -12.93
C ASN A 35 -17.17 -11.01 -12.11
N SER A 36 -16.95 -10.56 -10.87
CA SER A 36 -18.00 -10.20 -9.95
C SER A 36 -17.77 -8.79 -9.37
N GLU A 37 -18.80 -7.97 -9.41
CA GLU A 37 -18.78 -6.64 -8.75
C GLU A 37 -18.54 -6.68 -7.24
N TYR A 38 -18.74 -7.86 -6.63
CA TYR A 38 -18.52 -8.08 -5.20
C TYR A 38 -17.08 -8.50 -4.85
N LEU A 39 -16.22 -8.73 -5.86
CA LEU A 39 -14.81 -9.04 -5.68
C LEU A 39 -13.96 -7.92 -6.26
N VAL A 40 -13.14 -7.32 -5.41
CA VAL A 40 -12.24 -6.20 -5.77
C VAL A 40 -10.85 -6.42 -5.16
N ALA A 41 -9.87 -5.67 -5.62
CA ALA A 41 -8.54 -5.69 -5.05
C ALA A 41 -8.40 -4.66 -3.92
N CYS A 42 -7.77 -5.10 -2.82
CA CYS A 42 -7.06 -4.25 -1.88
C CYS A 42 -5.57 -4.36 -2.22
N LEU A 43 -4.95 -3.31 -2.69
CA LEU A 43 -3.51 -3.33 -2.97
C LEU A 43 -2.76 -2.82 -1.75
N ASP A 44 -1.98 -3.70 -1.13
CA ASP A 44 -1.00 -3.30 -0.12
C ASP A 44 0.28 -2.85 -0.81
N LEU A 45 0.63 -1.57 -0.59
CA LEU A 45 1.78 -0.94 -1.21
C LEU A 45 3.09 -1.42 -0.61
N GLY A 46 3.11 -1.67 0.69
CA GLY A 46 4.28 -2.20 1.38
C GLY A 46 4.59 -3.63 0.94
N HIS A 47 3.56 -4.47 0.75
CA HIS A 47 3.74 -5.82 0.23
C HIS A 47 4.33 -5.84 -1.18
N CYS A 48 4.02 -4.84 -2.02
CA CYS A 48 4.73 -4.69 -3.30
C CYS A 48 6.24 -4.53 -3.05
N GLY A 49 6.63 -3.63 -2.15
CA GLY A 49 8.05 -3.37 -1.83
C GLY A 49 8.80 -4.61 -1.34
N VAL A 50 8.25 -5.30 -0.34
CA VAL A 50 8.93 -6.48 0.24
C VAL A 50 8.99 -7.68 -0.71
N THR A 51 8.12 -7.74 -1.72
CA THR A 51 8.19 -8.73 -2.83
C THR A 51 9.01 -8.23 -4.01
N ASN A 52 9.81 -7.18 -3.80
CA ASN A 52 10.71 -6.60 -4.80
C ASN A 52 9.98 -6.08 -6.06
N ARG A 53 8.80 -5.51 -5.86
CA ARG A 53 8.00 -4.89 -6.93
C ARG A 53 7.86 -3.38 -6.71
N ASP A 54 7.92 -2.65 -7.81
CA ASP A 54 7.60 -1.22 -7.80
C ASP A 54 6.09 -1.04 -7.58
N ALA A 55 5.72 -0.39 -6.48
CA ALA A 55 4.31 -0.17 -6.13
C ALA A 55 3.59 0.71 -7.18
N ALA A 56 4.28 1.69 -7.78
CA ALA A 56 3.70 2.53 -8.81
C ALA A 56 3.44 1.73 -10.11
N TYR A 57 4.30 0.76 -10.44
CA TYR A 57 4.05 -0.19 -11.51
C TYR A 57 2.82 -1.05 -11.22
N CYS A 58 2.74 -1.65 -10.02
CA CYS A 58 1.60 -2.48 -9.62
C CYS A 58 0.28 -1.70 -9.71
N ILE A 59 0.25 -0.45 -9.22
CA ILE A 59 -0.91 0.44 -9.30
C ILE A 59 -1.37 0.62 -10.75
N ARG A 60 -0.46 0.98 -11.66
CA ARG A 60 -0.79 1.21 -13.07
C ARG A 60 -1.22 -0.07 -13.77
N LYS A 61 -0.57 -1.19 -13.46
CA LYS A 61 -0.86 -2.49 -14.07
C LYS A 61 -2.25 -3.02 -13.69
N MET A 62 -2.64 -2.83 -12.43
CA MET A 62 -3.94 -3.28 -11.95
C MET A 62 -5.08 -2.32 -12.35
N GLY A 63 -4.82 -1.02 -12.28
CA GLY A 63 -5.79 0.00 -12.68
C GLY A 63 -6.91 0.26 -11.67
N GLY A 64 -7.56 1.44 -11.80
CA GLY A 64 -8.58 1.92 -10.88
C GLY A 64 -9.90 1.13 -10.92
N GLU A 65 -10.10 0.32 -11.95
CA GLU A 65 -11.28 -0.53 -12.05
C GLU A 65 -11.23 -1.68 -11.06
N ARG A 66 -10.04 -2.24 -10.78
CA ARG A 66 -9.86 -3.38 -9.88
C ARG A 66 -9.53 -2.94 -8.46
N ILE A 67 -8.65 -1.93 -8.29
CA ILE A 67 -8.22 -1.46 -6.97
C ILE A 67 -9.32 -0.56 -6.36
N LYS A 68 -9.94 -1.01 -5.27
CA LYS A 68 -10.96 -0.25 -4.53
C LYS A 68 -10.56 0.06 -3.09
N ALA A 69 -9.49 -0.56 -2.61
CA ALA A 69 -8.89 -0.29 -1.32
C ALA A 69 -7.37 -0.31 -1.43
N LEU A 70 -6.72 0.43 -0.57
CA LEU A 70 -5.27 0.40 -0.38
C LEU A 70 -4.95 0.17 1.09
N HIS A 71 -3.95 -0.65 1.36
CA HIS A 71 -3.19 -0.60 2.59
C HIS A 71 -1.91 0.20 2.33
N VAL A 72 -1.71 1.22 3.14
CA VAL A 72 -0.68 2.23 2.89
C VAL A 72 0.25 2.31 4.07
N HIS A 73 1.45 1.83 3.88
CA HIS A 73 2.56 1.92 4.82
C HIS A 73 3.88 1.94 4.06
N ASP A 74 4.96 2.23 4.74
CA ASP A 74 6.32 2.24 4.20
C ASP A 74 7.16 1.12 4.79
N ASN A 75 8.24 0.75 4.12
CA ASN A 75 9.18 -0.26 4.56
C ASN A 75 10.59 -0.02 4.00
N ASP A 76 11.53 -0.91 4.33
CA ASP A 76 12.93 -0.91 3.91
C ASP A 76 13.22 -1.89 2.76
N PHE A 77 12.18 -2.38 2.06
CA PHE A 77 12.23 -3.43 1.03
C PHE A 77 12.72 -4.81 1.52
N VAL A 78 12.97 -4.96 2.81
CA VAL A 78 13.44 -6.21 3.44
C VAL A 78 12.43 -6.73 4.46
N ASN A 79 11.86 -5.81 5.23
CA ASN A 79 10.95 -6.13 6.31
C ASN A 79 9.60 -5.46 6.09
N ASP A 80 8.55 -6.18 6.42
CA ASP A 80 7.21 -5.63 6.48
C ASP A 80 7.04 -4.79 7.75
N CYS A 81 7.56 -3.56 7.68
CA CYS A 81 7.75 -2.69 8.85
C CYS A 81 6.48 -2.00 9.31
N HIS A 82 5.49 -1.86 8.46
CA HIS A 82 4.29 -1.06 8.71
C HIS A 82 4.62 0.32 9.31
N THR A 83 5.69 0.95 8.77
CA THR A 83 6.04 2.30 9.20
C THR A 83 5.23 3.35 8.44
N MET A 84 5.31 4.61 8.86
CA MET A 84 4.54 5.66 8.22
C MET A 84 5.13 6.01 6.85
N PRO A 85 4.30 6.34 5.85
CA PRO A 85 4.77 6.83 4.55
C PRO A 85 5.81 7.94 4.69
N MET A 86 6.85 7.92 3.85
CA MET A 86 8.02 8.80 3.83
C MET A 86 9.01 8.55 5.00
N MET A 87 8.87 7.44 5.73
CA MET A 87 9.81 7.03 6.77
C MET A 87 10.59 5.75 6.42
N GLY A 88 10.38 5.21 5.25
CA GLY A 88 11.11 4.08 4.66
C GLY A 88 11.72 4.47 3.32
N GLU A 89 11.82 3.50 2.43
CA GLU A 89 12.54 3.61 1.15
C GLU A 89 11.60 3.70 -0.08
N MET A 90 10.28 3.70 0.09
CA MET A 90 9.32 3.70 -1.01
C MET A 90 9.24 5.07 -1.70
N ASP A 91 9.14 5.08 -3.03
CA ASP A 91 9.02 6.30 -3.85
C ASP A 91 7.58 6.84 -3.85
N TRP A 92 7.26 7.69 -2.88
CA TRP A 92 5.93 8.28 -2.71
C TRP A 92 5.55 9.26 -3.82
N ASP A 93 6.51 9.87 -4.51
CA ASP A 93 6.24 10.74 -5.65
C ASP A 93 5.72 9.90 -6.85
N SER A 94 6.38 8.78 -7.14
CA SER A 94 5.93 7.85 -8.17
C SER A 94 4.60 7.18 -7.81
N ILE A 95 4.40 6.80 -6.55
CA ILE A 95 3.15 6.18 -6.05
C ILE A 95 1.97 7.13 -6.19
N THR A 96 2.09 8.38 -5.72
CA THR A 96 1.00 9.36 -5.79
C THR A 96 0.67 9.72 -7.23
N LYS A 97 1.67 9.77 -8.11
CA LYS A 97 1.46 9.94 -9.56
C LYS A 97 0.73 8.75 -10.17
N ALA A 98 1.11 7.52 -9.83
CA ALA A 98 0.43 6.32 -10.34
C ALA A 98 -1.04 6.28 -9.92
N LEU A 99 -1.35 6.65 -8.67
CA LEU A 99 -2.73 6.75 -8.18
C LEU A 99 -3.54 7.82 -8.93
N ALA A 100 -2.90 8.93 -9.28
CA ALA A 100 -3.51 9.96 -10.12
C ALA A 100 -3.76 9.45 -11.54
N ASP A 101 -2.77 8.77 -12.16
CA ASP A 101 -2.84 8.24 -13.52
C ASP A 101 -4.04 7.27 -13.70
N ILE A 102 -4.34 6.45 -12.69
CA ILE A 102 -5.48 5.51 -12.72
C ILE A 102 -6.79 6.13 -12.22
N ASN A 103 -6.83 7.43 -11.92
CA ASN A 103 -7.99 8.11 -11.33
C ASN A 103 -8.51 7.43 -10.05
N TYR A 104 -7.58 6.97 -9.19
CA TYR A 104 -7.97 6.26 -7.97
C TYR A 104 -9.01 7.03 -7.15
N SER A 105 -10.06 6.33 -6.71
CA SER A 105 -11.16 6.88 -5.92
C SER A 105 -11.63 5.97 -4.77
N GLY A 106 -10.86 4.90 -4.50
CA GLY A 106 -11.16 3.94 -3.45
C GLY A 106 -10.70 4.40 -2.06
N ASN A 107 -10.76 3.47 -1.10
CA ASN A 107 -10.34 3.73 0.27
C ASN A 107 -8.81 3.81 0.39
N PHE A 108 -8.31 4.84 1.06
CA PHE A 108 -6.90 5.05 1.35
C PHE A 108 -6.66 4.81 2.85
N THR A 109 -6.34 3.57 3.21
CA THR A 109 -6.18 3.15 4.59
C THR A 109 -4.71 3.17 5.00
N LEU A 110 -4.34 4.03 5.95
CA LEU A 110 -3.00 4.01 6.54
C LEU A 110 -2.86 2.83 7.50
N GLU A 111 -2.19 1.77 7.08
CA GLU A 111 -1.87 0.60 7.89
C GLU A 111 -0.45 0.70 8.47
N SER A 112 -0.19 1.75 9.21
CA SER A 112 1.13 2.05 9.76
C SER A 112 1.14 1.90 11.29
N ASP A 113 0.74 0.74 11.78
CA ASP A 113 0.73 0.40 13.20
C ASP A 113 2.15 0.20 13.75
N GLY A 114 3.08 -0.27 12.93
CA GLY A 114 4.50 -0.39 13.26
C GLY A 114 5.12 0.93 13.70
N PHE A 115 4.63 2.05 13.17
CA PHE A 115 5.05 3.39 13.58
C PHE A 115 4.82 3.68 15.08
N PHE A 116 3.80 3.08 15.68
CA PHE A 116 3.48 3.27 17.09
C PHE A 116 4.24 2.32 18.02
N ARG A 117 4.89 1.28 17.47
CA ARG A 117 5.69 0.34 18.26
C ARG A 117 6.85 1.10 18.93
N GLY A 118 6.98 1.03 20.20
CA GLY A 118 8.05 1.73 20.94
C GLY A 118 7.69 3.12 21.46
N MET A 119 6.53 3.69 21.10
CA MET A 119 6.07 4.97 21.67
C MET A 119 5.51 4.81 23.09
N GLY A 120 5.36 3.58 23.56
CA GLY A 120 4.83 3.29 24.88
C GLY A 120 3.34 3.63 24.99
N LYS A 121 2.91 3.93 26.23
CA LYS A 121 1.51 4.26 26.52
C LYS A 121 1.33 5.74 26.89
N ASP A 122 2.26 6.61 26.54
CA ASP A 122 2.14 8.05 26.80
C ASP A 122 1.10 8.65 25.84
N GLU A 123 -0.02 9.09 26.40
CA GLU A 123 -1.14 9.63 25.63
C GLU A 123 -0.77 10.89 24.82
N ASN A 124 0.13 11.74 25.35
CA ASN A 124 0.56 12.94 24.66
C ASN A 124 1.43 12.60 23.44
N ILE A 125 2.33 11.62 23.58
CA ILE A 125 3.16 11.14 22.47
C ILE A 125 2.27 10.51 21.40
N LEU A 126 1.35 9.62 21.79
CA LEU A 126 0.41 8.97 20.86
C LEU A 126 -0.47 9.99 20.14
N LEU A 127 -0.94 11.03 20.84
CA LEU A 127 -1.74 12.08 20.20
C LEU A 127 -0.94 12.87 19.14
N GLN A 128 0.33 13.19 19.42
CA GLN A 128 1.18 13.88 18.43
C GLN A 128 1.49 12.96 17.23
N ALA A 129 1.72 11.67 17.48
CA ALA A 129 1.91 10.68 16.42
C ALA A 129 0.68 10.54 15.52
N LEU A 130 -0.52 10.53 16.10
CA LEU A 130 -1.79 10.52 15.32
C LEU A 130 -1.97 11.79 14.49
N LYS A 131 -1.65 12.96 15.04
CA LYS A 131 -1.68 14.22 14.27
C LYS A 131 -0.68 14.21 13.11
N LEU A 132 0.51 13.65 13.32
CA LEU A 132 1.48 13.50 12.25
C LEU A 132 0.98 12.53 11.19
N LYS A 133 0.40 11.39 11.58
CA LYS A 133 -0.22 10.42 10.66
C LYS A 133 -1.31 11.08 9.80
N GLU A 134 -2.17 11.89 10.41
CA GLU A 134 -3.19 12.67 9.69
C GLU A 134 -2.55 13.66 8.70
N ALA A 135 -1.53 14.41 9.11
CA ALA A 135 -0.84 15.39 8.26
C ALA A 135 -0.19 14.73 7.04
N VAL A 136 0.46 13.56 7.23
CA VAL A 136 1.04 12.76 6.15
C VAL A 136 -0.03 12.28 5.17
N SER A 137 -1.14 11.72 5.69
CA SER A 137 -2.27 11.30 4.86
C SER A 137 -2.80 12.45 3.99
N ARG A 138 -3.02 13.62 4.60
CA ARG A 138 -3.49 14.82 3.88
C ARG A 138 -2.48 15.30 2.83
N LYS A 139 -1.18 15.18 3.09
CA LYS A 139 -0.13 15.50 2.11
C LYS A 139 -0.25 14.57 0.90
N LEU A 140 -0.28 13.26 1.11
CA LEU A 140 -0.36 12.29 0.02
C LEU A 140 -1.63 12.50 -0.83
N MET A 141 -2.77 12.75 -0.20
CA MET A 141 -4.01 13.06 -0.92
C MET A 141 -3.90 14.33 -1.76
N ARG A 142 -3.26 15.41 -1.24
CA ARG A 142 -3.01 16.62 -2.03
C ARG A 142 -2.09 16.33 -3.22
N ASP A 143 -1.05 15.52 -3.05
CA ASP A 143 -0.12 15.18 -4.12
C ASP A 143 -0.83 14.40 -5.24
N ILE A 144 -1.68 13.43 -4.89
CA ILE A 144 -2.53 12.71 -5.85
C ILE A 144 -3.43 13.71 -6.62
N MET A 145 -4.10 14.64 -5.93
CA MET A 145 -4.98 15.62 -6.56
C MET A 145 -4.21 16.57 -7.49
N ASN A 146 -3.03 17.03 -7.05
CA ASN A 146 -2.17 17.91 -7.87
C ASN A 146 -1.66 17.20 -9.12
N ASN A 147 -1.40 15.90 -9.05
CA ASN A 147 -0.99 15.09 -10.20
C ASN A 147 -2.15 14.84 -11.18
N LYS A 148 -3.40 14.77 -10.72
CA LYS A 148 -4.59 14.69 -11.61
C LYS A 148 -4.84 15.97 -12.42
N SER A 149 -4.36 17.11 -11.92
CA SER A 149 -4.60 18.43 -12.53
C SER A 149 -3.56 18.81 -13.61
N ARG A 150 -2.58 17.96 -13.87
CA ARG A 150 -1.53 18.14 -14.87
C ARG A 150 -1.74 17.28 -16.08
#